data_ca43613fe90e9f0d8577fff5244f68c9
#
_entry.id   ca43613fe90e9f0d8577fff5244f68c9
#
_cell.length_a   1.000
_cell.length_b   1.000
_cell.length_c   1.000
_cell.angle_alpha   90.00
_cell.angle_beta   90.00
_cell.angle_gamma   90.00
#
_symmetry.space_group_name_H-M   'P 1'
#
loop_
_entity.id
_entity.type
_entity.pdbx_description
1 polymer ?
#
loop_
_entity_poly.entity_id
_entity_poly.type
_entity_poly.pdbx_seq_one_letter_code
_entity_poly.pdbx_strand_id
1 'polypeptide(L)'
;LTKQLHIGKNFIYVVQLFNLIRIDMLTGPLKDLKKPSFSGHETFPLRYGWLTKMMDYFDPEQKKEELRKKSKYFFSTGEKITNLMADFGVGKNMVNSIRFWADKTNIIDTNSKIGMKLSSFGKLIKEFDPYLNFIPTLWLIHWKLCSNINQTTTFYYTFNYFTSLEITKDQLFKSLMQLKKDQEWVGSAD
;
A
#
# COMPACT_ATOMS: atom_id res chain seq x y z
N LEU A 1 12.52 16.57 30.63
CA LEU A 1 11.08 16.23 30.63
C LEU A 1 10.54 15.99 29.21
N THR A 2 10.99 16.71 28.20
CA THR A 2 10.51 16.59 26.80
C THR A 2 10.90 15.28 26.10
N LYS A 3 12.06 14.68 26.41
CA LYS A 3 12.49 13.39 25.83
C LYS A 3 11.65 12.20 26.29
N GLN A 4 11.18 12.20 27.53
CA GLN A 4 10.36 11.11 28.09
C GLN A 4 8.94 11.09 27.52
N LEU A 5 8.37 12.24 27.19
CA LEU A 5 7.06 12.35 26.52
C LEU A 5 7.08 11.81 25.07
N HIS A 6 8.23 11.94 24.38
CA HIS A 6 8.39 11.45 23.02
C HIS A 6 8.45 9.91 22.95
N ILE A 7 9.11 9.29 23.94
CA ILE A 7 9.20 7.81 24.03
C ILE A 7 7.83 7.20 24.32
N GLY A 8 7.03 7.80 25.19
CA GLY A 8 5.67 7.32 25.50
C GLY A 8 4.72 7.40 24.29
N LYS A 9 4.77 8.46 23.53
CA LYS A 9 3.96 8.61 22.29
C LYS A 9 4.38 7.59 21.22
N ASN A 10 5.66 7.36 21.05
CA ASN A 10 6.17 6.37 20.09
C ASN A 10 5.80 4.93 20.50
N PHE A 11 5.79 4.63 21.79
CA PHE A 11 5.37 3.32 22.29
C PHE A 11 3.86 3.08 22.07
N ILE A 12 3.02 4.06 22.38
CA ILE A 12 1.57 4.00 22.12
C ILE A 12 1.30 3.83 20.61
N TYR A 13 2.03 4.56 19.77
CA TYR A 13 1.97 4.43 18.31
C TYR A 13 2.26 3.00 17.85
N VAL A 14 3.36 2.40 18.33
CA VAL A 14 3.72 1.02 17.99
C VAL A 14 2.64 0.03 18.44
N VAL A 15 2.10 0.19 19.66
CA VAL A 15 1.02 -0.68 20.17
C VAL A 15 -0.26 -0.53 19.35
N GLN A 16 -0.64 0.69 18.97
CA GLN A 16 -1.81 0.92 18.12
C GLN A 16 -1.61 0.33 16.72
N LEU A 17 -0.42 0.46 16.15
CA LEU A 17 -0.07 -0.18 14.87
C LEU A 17 -0.13 -1.72 14.98
N PHE A 18 0.40 -2.31 16.04
CA PHE A 18 0.30 -3.77 16.27
C PHE A 18 -1.15 -4.24 16.39
N ASN A 19 -2.02 -3.49 17.07
CA ASN A 19 -3.44 -3.84 17.17
C ASN A 19 -4.15 -3.76 15.81
N LEU A 20 -3.83 -2.77 14.98
CA LEU A 20 -4.34 -2.67 13.60
C LEU A 20 -3.87 -3.83 12.72
N ILE A 21 -2.62 -4.27 12.89
CA ILE A 21 -2.03 -5.40 12.15
C ILE A 21 -2.70 -6.72 12.54
N ARG A 22 -3.00 -6.92 13.82
CA ARG A 22 -3.59 -8.17 14.33
C ARG A 22 -4.93 -8.50 13.70
N ILE A 23 -5.69 -7.51 13.27
CA ILE A 23 -7.00 -7.68 12.63
C ILE A 23 -6.87 -8.18 11.17
N ASP A 24 -5.77 -7.85 10.49
CA ASP A 24 -5.57 -8.17 9.07
C ASP A 24 -4.79 -9.49 8.82
N MET A 25 -4.39 -10.22 9.88
CA MET A 25 -3.54 -11.41 9.77
C MET A 25 -4.25 -12.68 9.28
N LEU A 26 -5.54 -12.61 8.96
CA LEU A 26 -6.30 -13.76 8.49
C LEU A 26 -6.27 -13.84 6.95
N THR A 27 -5.10 -14.13 6.41
CA THR A 27 -4.98 -14.49 4.99
C THR A 27 -5.05 -16.01 4.85
N GLY A 28 -6.00 -16.49 4.06
CA GLY A 28 -6.19 -17.92 3.80
C GLY A 28 -5.00 -18.57 3.09
N PRO A 29 -4.95 -19.89 3.02
CA PRO A 29 -3.90 -20.61 2.30
C PRO A 29 -3.95 -20.29 0.79
N LEU A 30 -2.79 -20.40 0.12
CA LEU A 30 -2.65 -20.13 -1.32
C LEU A 30 -3.67 -20.88 -2.19
N LYS A 31 -4.04 -22.09 -1.79
CA LYS A 31 -5.04 -22.91 -2.50
C LYS A 31 -6.45 -22.29 -2.54
N ASP A 32 -6.77 -21.38 -1.63
CA ASP A 32 -8.07 -20.73 -1.56
C ASP A 32 -8.11 -19.44 -2.39
N LEU A 33 -6.98 -19.03 -2.96
CA LEU A 33 -6.87 -17.84 -3.77
C LEU A 33 -7.46 -18.06 -5.16
N LYS A 34 -8.59 -17.43 -5.44
CA LYS A 34 -9.26 -17.49 -6.74
C LYS A 34 -8.67 -16.53 -7.78
N LYS A 35 -8.19 -15.39 -7.34
CA LYS A 35 -7.66 -14.32 -8.22
C LYS A 35 -6.36 -13.77 -7.67
N PRO A 36 -5.21 -14.19 -8.19
CA PRO A 36 -3.92 -13.63 -7.82
C PRO A 36 -3.77 -12.19 -8.36
N SER A 37 -3.00 -11.36 -7.66
CA SER A 37 -2.67 -10.00 -8.06
C SER A 37 -1.16 -9.88 -8.27
N PHE A 38 -0.74 -9.90 -9.54
CA PHE A 38 0.67 -9.80 -9.94
C PHE A 38 1.02 -8.45 -10.57
N SER A 39 0.04 -7.69 -11.02
CA SER A 39 0.23 -6.46 -11.81
C SER A 39 -0.59 -5.29 -11.26
N GLY A 40 -0.49 -4.11 -11.92
CA GLY A 40 -1.24 -2.89 -11.56
C GLY A 40 -0.35 -1.75 -11.07
N HIS A 41 0.96 -1.98 -10.93
CA HIS A 41 1.96 -0.97 -10.52
C HIS A 41 2.60 -0.23 -11.70
N GLU A 42 2.06 -0.39 -12.92
CA GLU A 42 2.53 0.28 -14.15
C GLU A 42 4.06 0.14 -14.37
N THR A 43 4.61 -1.03 -14.00
CA THR A 43 6.05 -1.36 -14.02
C THR A 43 6.95 -0.53 -13.10
N PHE A 44 6.40 0.39 -12.29
CA PHE A 44 7.19 1.19 -11.35
C PHE A 44 7.24 0.57 -9.96
N PRO A 45 8.44 0.38 -9.37
CA PRO A 45 8.55 0.03 -7.96
C PRO A 45 8.08 1.17 -7.06
N LEU A 46 7.73 0.86 -5.82
CA LEU A 46 7.45 1.86 -4.81
C LEU A 46 8.68 2.77 -4.63
N ARG A 47 8.49 4.08 -4.75
CA ARG A 47 9.56 5.07 -4.59
C ARG A 47 9.40 5.87 -3.32
N TYR A 48 10.54 6.32 -2.79
CA TYR A 48 10.57 7.24 -1.65
C TYR A 48 9.68 8.47 -1.91
N GLY A 49 8.95 8.88 -0.88
CA GLY A 49 8.06 10.05 -0.94
C GLY A 49 6.70 9.82 -1.62
N TRP A 50 6.46 8.69 -2.29
CA TRP A 50 5.17 8.45 -2.95
C TRP A 50 4.02 8.27 -1.98
N LEU A 51 4.23 7.55 -0.89
CA LEU A 51 3.23 7.37 0.15
C LEU A 51 2.98 8.67 0.92
N THR A 52 4.04 9.43 1.18
CA THR A 52 3.93 10.79 1.77
C THR A 52 3.10 11.71 0.89
N LYS A 53 3.38 11.79 -0.42
CA LYS A 53 2.57 12.57 -1.37
C LYS A 53 1.09 12.18 -1.33
N MET A 54 0.80 10.87 -1.24
CA MET A 54 -0.58 10.40 -1.14
C MET A 54 -1.22 10.78 0.19
N MET A 55 -0.49 10.70 1.30
CA MET A 55 -0.99 11.12 2.61
C MET A 55 -1.27 12.63 2.66
N ASP A 56 -0.38 13.44 2.11
CA ASP A 56 -0.53 14.90 2.04
C ASP A 56 -1.71 15.30 1.16
N TYR A 57 -1.94 14.55 0.08
CA TYR A 57 -3.09 14.78 -0.79
C TYR A 57 -4.43 14.70 -0.04
N PHE A 58 -4.54 13.85 0.98
CA PHE A 58 -5.74 13.72 1.82
C PHE A 58 -5.74 14.62 3.07
N ASP A 59 -4.74 15.50 3.22
CA ASP A 59 -4.69 16.42 4.35
C ASP A 59 -5.79 17.48 4.27
N PRO A 60 -6.70 17.56 5.24
CA PRO A 60 -7.73 18.57 5.25
C PRO A 60 -7.18 19.98 5.47
N GLU A 61 -6.02 20.12 6.13
CA GLU A 61 -5.42 21.43 6.40
C GLU A 61 -4.73 22.05 5.19
N GLN A 62 -4.24 21.21 4.26
CA GLN A 62 -3.56 21.69 3.05
C GLN A 62 -4.52 22.00 1.90
N LYS A 63 -5.78 21.54 1.97
CA LYS A 63 -6.76 21.76 0.90
C LYS A 63 -7.72 22.87 1.25
N LYS A 64 -7.67 23.97 0.50
CA LYS A 64 -8.73 24.98 0.49
C LYS A 64 -10.09 24.29 0.26
N GLU A 65 -11.10 24.75 0.95
CA GLU A 65 -12.47 24.15 1.04
C GLU A 65 -13.13 23.83 -0.31
N GLU A 66 -12.76 24.53 -1.40
CA GLU A 66 -13.20 24.24 -2.76
C GLU A 66 -12.76 22.90 -3.31
N LEU A 67 -11.57 22.42 -2.94
CA LEU A 67 -11.07 21.11 -3.35
C LEU A 67 -11.74 19.97 -2.58
N ARG A 68 -12.22 20.20 -1.34
CA ARG A 68 -12.97 19.22 -0.55
C ARG A 68 -14.26 18.78 -1.22
N LYS A 69 -14.99 19.69 -1.85
CA LYS A 69 -16.23 19.39 -2.58
C LYS A 69 -15.98 18.59 -3.86
N LYS A 70 -14.81 18.75 -4.48
CA LYS A 70 -14.39 17.99 -5.68
C LYS A 70 -13.80 16.61 -5.35
N SER A 71 -13.36 16.35 -4.13
CA SER A 71 -12.71 15.07 -3.76
C SER A 71 -13.68 13.88 -3.64
N LYS A 72 -14.98 14.13 -3.59
CA LYS A 72 -16.02 13.10 -3.38
C LYS A 72 -16.15 12.08 -4.54
N TYR A 73 -15.57 12.38 -5.72
CA TYR A 73 -15.71 11.54 -6.93
C TYR A 73 -14.36 11.20 -7.58
N PHE A 74 -13.40 10.83 -6.82
CA PHE A 74 -11.98 11.01 -7.09
C PHE A 74 -11.35 10.08 -8.10
N PHE A 75 -11.74 9.28 -8.85
CA PHE A 75 -11.00 8.46 -9.84
C PHE A 75 -11.83 7.94 -11.03
N SER A 76 -12.92 8.60 -11.38
CA SER A 76 -13.75 8.12 -12.48
C SER A 76 -13.64 8.91 -13.79
N THR A 77 -12.93 10.05 -13.82
CA THR A 77 -12.85 10.88 -15.02
C THR A 77 -11.43 11.37 -15.33
N GLY A 78 -11.08 11.48 -16.62
CA GLY A 78 -9.76 11.89 -17.09
C GLY A 78 -9.27 13.25 -16.57
N GLU A 79 -10.17 14.20 -16.31
CA GLU A 79 -9.86 15.52 -15.74
C GLU A 79 -9.20 15.44 -14.35
N LYS A 80 -9.56 14.43 -13.58
CA LYS A 80 -9.03 14.22 -12.21
C LYS A 80 -7.62 13.63 -12.19
N ILE A 81 -7.27 12.81 -13.17
CA ILE A 81 -5.90 12.32 -13.32
C ILE A 81 -4.98 13.49 -13.65
N THR A 82 -5.43 14.41 -14.48
CA THR A 82 -4.64 15.62 -14.86
C THR A 82 -4.34 16.48 -13.62
N ASN A 83 -5.30 16.66 -12.72
CA ASN A 83 -5.09 17.41 -11.49
C ASN A 83 -4.06 16.71 -10.57
N LEU A 84 -4.14 15.39 -10.44
CA LEU A 84 -3.14 14.62 -9.69
C LEU A 84 -1.76 14.64 -10.32
N MET A 85 -1.68 14.63 -11.64
CA MET A 85 -0.40 14.80 -12.35
C MET A 85 0.24 16.13 -11.99
N ALA A 86 -0.55 17.21 -11.92
CA ALA A 86 -0.08 18.53 -11.52
C ALA A 86 0.31 18.56 -10.03
N ASP A 87 -0.54 18.03 -9.14
CA ASP A 87 -0.29 18.04 -7.69
C ASP A 87 0.94 17.19 -7.31
N PHE A 88 1.12 16.05 -7.97
CA PHE A 88 2.25 15.13 -7.69
C PHE A 88 3.50 15.45 -8.52
N GLY A 89 3.38 16.27 -9.56
CA GLY A 89 4.48 16.58 -10.48
C GLY A 89 4.98 15.35 -11.26
N VAL A 90 4.07 14.45 -11.66
CA VAL A 90 4.42 13.18 -12.32
C VAL A 90 3.44 12.83 -13.45
N GLY A 91 3.85 11.95 -14.36
CA GLY A 91 3.01 11.47 -15.46
C GLY A 91 1.90 10.52 -15.01
N LYS A 92 0.91 10.29 -15.89
CA LYS A 92 -0.29 9.47 -15.65
C LYS A 92 0.02 8.09 -15.07
N ASN A 93 0.95 7.35 -15.66
CA ASN A 93 1.29 5.99 -15.21
C ASN A 93 1.92 6.01 -13.80
N MET A 94 2.71 7.05 -13.50
CA MET A 94 3.24 7.21 -12.15
C MET A 94 2.15 7.57 -11.14
N VAL A 95 1.13 8.35 -11.50
CA VAL A 95 -0.05 8.58 -10.64
C VAL A 95 -0.76 7.26 -10.33
N ASN A 96 -1.00 6.43 -11.35
CA ASN A 96 -1.59 5.12 -11.16
C ASN A 96 -0.75 4.23 -10.24
N SER A 97 0.57 4.25 -10.42
CA SER A 97 1.49 3.51 -9.58
C SER A 97 1.51 4.00 -8.12
N ILE A 98 1.54 5.31 -7.89
CA ILE A 98 1.44 5.89 -6.53
C ILE A 98 0.16 5.42 -5.84
N ARG A 99 -0.97 5.48 -6.55
CA ARG A 99 -2.26 4.99 -6.05
C ARG A 99 -2.22 3.50 -5.75
N PHE A 100 -1.68 2.69 -6.67
CA PHE A 100 -1.53 1.24 -6.47
C PHE A 100 -0.76 0.95 -5.19
N TRP A 101 0.43 1.53 -5.02
CA TRP A 101 1.25 1.28 -3.85
C TRP A 101 0.59 1.78 -2.56
N ALA A 102 -0.08 2.93 -2.58
CA ALA A 102 -0.79 3.43 -1.41
C ALA A 102 -1.97 2.54 -1.00
N ASP A 103 -2.68 1.93 -1.97
CA ASP A 103 -3.73 0.94 -1.72
C ASP A 103 -3.12 -0.37 -1.15
N LYS A 104 -2.08 -0.90 -1.79
CA LYS A 104 -1.48 -2.19 -1.39
C LYS A 104 -0.74 -2.13 -0.05
N THR A 105 -0.23 -0.97 0.33
CA THR A 105 0.35 -0.70 1.66
C THR A 105 -0.70 -0.33 2.70
N ASN A 106 -1.99 -0.32 2.31
CA ASN A 106 -3.10 0.08 3.17
C ASN A 106 -3.00 1.51 3.73
N ILE A 107 -2.28 2.40 3.05
CA ILE A 107 -2.28 3.84 3.36
C ILE A 107 -3.63 4.46 3.02
N ILE A 108 -4.23 4.04 1.90
CA ILE A 108 -5.56 4.47 1.48
C ILE A 108 -6.53 3.30 1.46
N ASP A 109 -7.82 3.63 1.61
CA ASP A 109 -8.96 2.74 1.41
C ASP A 109 -9.67 3.14 0.12
N THR A 110 -9.65 2.26 -0.87
CA THR A 110 -10.29 2.45 -2.18
C THR A 110 -11.71 1.86 -2.24
N ASN A 111 -12.10 1.05 -1.26
CA ASN A 111 -13.40 0.36 -1.22
C ASN A 111 -14.48 1.17 -0.50
N SER A 112 -14.18 2.39 -0.08
CA SER A 112 -15.14 3.25 0.60
C SER A 112 -16.26 3.68 -0.34
N LYS A 113 -17.52 3.61 0.12
CA LYS A 113 -18.69 4.14 -0.60
C LYS A 113 -18.59 5.65 -0.88
N ILE A 114 -17.73 6.35 -0.17
CA ILE A 114 -17.53 7.81 -0.26
C ILE A 114 -16.41 8.14 -1.27
N GLY A 115 -15.75 7.13 -1.85
CA GLY A 115 -14.56 7.27 -2.68
C GLY A 115 -13.28 6.98 -1.90
N MET A 116 -12.13 7.29 -2.49
CA MET A 116 -10.82 7.04 -1.90
C MET A 116 -10.56 7.98 -0.72
N LYS A 117 -10.03 7.44 0.36
CA LYS A 117 -9.69 8.17 1.59
C LYS A 117 -8.47 7.54 2.27
N LEU A 118 -7.86 8.25 3.24
CA LEU A 118 -6.90 7.62 4.12
C LEU A 118 -7.56 6.51 4.93
N SER A 119 -6.91 5.35 4.99
CA SER A 119 -7.29 4.27 5.90
C SER A 119 -7.03 4.67 7.36
N SER A 120 -7.49 3.87 8.32
CA SER A 120 -7.12 4.07 9.73
C SER A 120 -5.60 3.94 9.93
N PHE A 121 -4.96 3.02 9.21
CA PHE A 121 -3.50 2.86 9.21
C PHE A 121 -2.79 4.09 8.60
N GLY A 122 -3.27 4.57 7.44
CA GLY A 122 -2.71 5.76 6.80
C GLY A 122 -2.83 7.03 7.64
N LYS A 123 -3.96 7.21 8.35
CA LYS A 123 -4.14 8.33 9.29
C LYS A 123 -3.14 8.27 10.44
N LEU A 124 -2.94 7.08 11.01
CA LEU A 124 -2.02 6.87 12.11
C LEU A 124 -0.57 7.14 11.68
N ILE A 125 -0.15 6.65 10.52
CA ILE A 125 1.18 6.95 9.99
C ILE A 125 1.33 8.45 9.75
N LYS A 126 0.34 9.11 9.14
CA LYS A 126 0.38 10.53 8.89
C LYS A 126 0.54 11.36 10.17
N GLU A 127 -0.12 10.94 11.24
CA GLU A 127 -0.03 11.61 12.54
C GLU A 127 1.34 11.47 13.21
N PHE A 128 1.94 10.28 13.15
CA PHE A 128 3.14 9.96 13.94
C PHE A 128 4.44 9.93 13.14
N ASP A 129 4.38 9.62 11.83
CA ASP A 129 5.55 9.53 10.95
C ASP A 129 5.21 9.89 9.50
N PRO A 130 4.80 11.15 9.24
CA PRO A 130 4.32 11.59 7.93
C PRO A 130 5.37 11.45 6.81
N TYR A 131 6.65 11.47 7.15
CA TYR A 131 7.76 11.38 6.20
C TYR A 131 8.39 10.00 6.10
N LEU A 132 7.86 9.00 6.83
CA LEU A 132 8.35 7.63 6.82
C LEU A 132 9.84 7.52 7.20
N ASN A 133 10.28 8.32 8.17
CA ASN A 133 11.65 8.34 8.65
C ASN A 133 11.93 7.28 9.73
N PHE A 134 10.88 6.67 10.27
CA PHE A 134 10.98 5.74 11.36
C PHE A 134 11.04 4.30 10.84
N ILE A 135 12.14 3.61 11.08
CA ILE A 135 12.38 2.25 10.59
C ILE A 135 11.21 1.27 10.91
N PRO A 136 10.63 1.25 12.12
CA PRO A 136 9.46 0.43 12.41
C PRO A 136 8.27 0.69 11.49
N THR A 137 8.02 1.93 11.07
CA THR A 137 6.96 2.26 10.10
C THR A 137 7.20 1.59 8.75
N LEU A 138 8.45 1.58 8.27
CA LEU A 138 8.82 0.91 7.02
C LEU A 138 8.59 -0.61 7.10
N TRP A 139 8.92 -1.24 8.24
CA TRP A 139 8.64 -2.65 8.49
C TRP A 139 7.13 -2.94 8.52
N LEU A 140 6.32 -2.06 9.08
CA LEU A 140 4.87 -2.20 9.09
C LEU A 140 4.27 -2.08 7.68
N ILE A 141 4.77 -1.17 6.86
CA ILE A 141 4.38 -1.03 5.45
C ILE A 141 4.77 -2.30 4.68
N HIS A 142 6.00 -2.79 4.88
CA HIS A 142 6.44 -4.05 4.29
C HIS A 142 5.56 -5.23 4.72
N TRP A 143 5.22 -5.31 6.00
CA TRP A 143 4.29 -6.31 6.52
C TRP A 143 2.93 -6.26 5.82
N LYS A 144 2.37 -5.07 5.62
CA LYS A 144 1.10 -4.92 4.88
C LYS A 144 1.20 -5.50 3.47
N LEU A 145 2.30 -5.27 2.76
CA LEU A 145 2.54 -5.86 1.45
C LEU A 145 2.66 -7.39 1.48
N CYS A 146 3.22 -7.96 2.56
CA CYS A 146 3.46 -9.39 2.68
C CYS A 146 2.30 -10.16 3.33
N SER A 147 1.29 -9.49 3.87
CA SER A 147 0.20 -10.12 4.62
C SER A 147 -1.06 -10.38 3.82
N ASN A 148 -1.24 -9.77 2.65
CA ASN A 148 -2.47 -9.86 1.89
C ASN A 148 -2.27 -10.57 0.55
N ILE A 149 -2.57 -11.88 0.53
CA ILE A 149 -2.44 -12.72 -0.65
C ILE A 149 -3.27 -12.23 -1.84
N ASN A 150 -4.47 -11.67 -1.58
CA ASN A 150 -5.38 -11.23 -2.65
C ASN A 150 -4.95 -9.92 -3.31
N GLN A 151 -4.10 -9.16 -2.65
CA GLN A 151 -3.70 -7.83 -3.12
C GLN A 151 -2.29 -7.78 -3.70
N THR A 152 -1.38 -8.59 -3.16
CA THR A 152 0.05 -8.60 -3.50
C THR A 152 0.61 -10.01 -3.45
N THR A 153 0.11 -10.87 -4.35
CA THR A 153 0.41 -12.31 -4.36
C THR A 153 1.91 -12.59 -4.42
N THR A 154 2.68 -11.85 -5.24
CA THR A 154 4.13 -12.00 -5.32
C THR A 154 4.82 -11.75 -3.99
N PHE A 155 4.51 -10.63 -3.30
CA PHE A 155 5.07 -10.32 -1.99
C PHE A 155 4.67 -11.35 -0.96
N TYR A 156 3.38 -11.71 -0.92
CA TYR A 156 2.89 -12.74 0.01
C TYR A 156 3.63 -14.06 -0.20
N TYR A 157 3.73 -14.56 -1.44
CA TYR A 157 4.43 -15.79 -1.77
C TYR A 157 5.90 -15.74 -1.38
N THR A 158 6.59 -14.66 -1.78
CA THR A 158 8.02 -14.52 -1.56
C THR A 158 8.40 -14.56 -0.09
N PHE A 159 7.64 -13.89 0.77
CA PHE A 159 7.99 -13.75 2.18
C PHE A 159 7.35 -14.78 3.11
N ASN A 160 6.38 -15.57 2.64
CA ASN A 160 5.74 -16.59 3.48
C ASN A 160 5.95 -18.02 3.01
N TYR A 161 6.26 -18.23 1.73
CA TYR A 161 6.36 -19.59 1.15
C TYR A 161 7.67 -19.89 0.44
N PHE A 162 8.38 -18.88 -0.02
CA PHE A 162 9.65 -19.10 -0.70
C PHE A 162 10.76 -19.39 0.32
N THR A 163 11.28 -20.61 0.32
CA THR A 163 12.18 -21.10 1.39
C THR A 163 13.67 -21.01 1.06
N SER A 164 14.04 -20.53 -0.14
CA SER A 164 15.45 -20.37 -0.50
C SER A 164 16.10 -19.24 0.26
N LEU A 165 17.30 -19.43 0.75
CA LEU A 165 18.10 -18.38 1.40
C LEU A 165 18.58 -17.31 0.43
N GLU A 166 18.75 -17.68 -0.83
CA GLU A 166 19.08 -16.76 -1.92
C GLU A 166 17.94 -16.67 -2.91
N ILE A 167 17.48 -15.45 -3.18
CA ILE A 167 16.39 -15.19 -4.11
C ILE A 167 16.93 -14.51 -5.35
N THR A 168 16.96 -15.24 -6.47
CA THR A 168 17.17 -14.65 -7.79
C THR A 168 15.82 -14.38 -8.47
N LYS A 169 15.80 -13.39 -9.37
CA LYS A 169 14.60 -13.08 -10.17
C LYS A 169 14.11 -14.31 -10.94
N ASP A 170 15.02 -15.08 -11.54
CA ASP A 170 14.67 -16.26 -12.35
C ASP A 170 14.10 -17.40 -11.51
N GLN A 171 14.64 -17.63 -10.32
CA GLN A 171 14.12 -18.63 -9.39
C GLN A 171 12.71 -18.26 -8.92
N LEU A 172 12.52 -17.02 -8.50
CA LEU A 172 11.21 -16.53 -8.07
C LEU A 172 10.19 -16.62 -9.22
N PHE A 173 10.57 -16.17 -10.41
CA PHE A 173 9.70 -16.24 -11.59
C PHE A 173 9.29 -17.69 -11.91
N LYS A 174 10.25 -18.62 -11.96
CA LYS A 174 9.96 -20.05 -12.20
C LYS A 174 9.02 -20.61 -11.13
N SER A 175 9.25 -20.30 -9.86
CA SER A 175 8.40 -20.76 -8.76
C SER A 175 6.97 -20.22 -8.85
N LEU A 176 6.80 -18.93 -9.20
CA LEU A 176 5.48 -18.32 -9.39
C LEU A 176 4.76 -18.89 -10.62
N MET A 177 5.47 -19.16 -11.71
CA MET A 177 4.89 -19.80 -12.90
C MET A 177 4.44 -21.23 -12.61
N GLN A 178 5.21 -21.99 -11.83
CA GLN A 178 4.81 -23.32 -11.39
C GLN A 178 3.58 -23.25 -10.49
N LEU A 179 3.58 -22.35 -9.50
CA LEU A 179 2.44 -22.14 -8.61
C LEU A 179 1.17 -21.76 -9.38
N LYS A 180 1.28 -20.85 -10.36
CA LYS A 180 0.17 -20.46 -11.23
C LYS A 180 -0.43 -21.67 -11.95
N LYS A 181 0.42 -22.55 -12.46
CA LYS A 181 0.02 -23.78 -13.16
C LYS A 181 -0.66 -24.77 -12.19
N ASP A 182 -0.06 -24.99 -11.03
CA ASP A 182 -0.57 -25.95 -10.03
C ASP A 182 -1.93 -25.52 -9.43
N GLN A 183 -2.18 -24.20 -9.37
CA GLN A 183 -3.43 -23.64 -8.87
C GLN A 183 -4.44 -23.30 -9.98
N GLU A 184 -4.14 -23.63 -11.23
CA GLU A 184 -5.00 -23.33 -12.39
C GLU A 184 -5.45 -21.87 -12.50
N TRP A 185 -4.61 -20.93 -12.03
CA TRP A 185 -4.95 -19.52 -12.09
C TRP A 185 -4.98 -18.98 -13.52
N VAL A 186 -6.12 -18.41 -13.90
CA VAL A 186 -6.30 -17.76 -15.21
C VAL A 186 -5.87 -16.29 -15.09
N GLY A 187 -4.93 -15.87 -15.91
CA GLY A 187 -4.47 -14.47 -15.96
C GLY A 187 -2.98 -14.35 -16.29
N SER A 188 -2.54 -13.17 -16.74
CA SER A 188 -1.13 -12.90 -17.02
C SER A 188 -0.34 -12.80 -15.71
N ALA A 189 0.76 -13.52 -15.65
CA ALA A 189 1.82 -13.33 -14.65
C ALA A 189 3.03 -12.65 -15.32
N ASP A 190 2.73 -11.69 -16.22
CA ASP A 190 3.76 -10.97 -16.99
C ASP A 190 4.34 -9.82 -16.19
#